data_7e9f646d17ea298582426d97adb96263
#
_entry.id   7e9f646d17ea298582426d97adb96263
#
_cell.length_a   1.000
_cell.length_b   1.000
_cell.length_c   1.000
_cell.angle_alpha   90.00
_cell.angle_beta   90.00
_cell.angle_gamma   90.00
#
_symmetry.space_group_name_H-M   'P 1'
#
loop_
_entity.id
_entity.type
_entity.pdbx_description
1 polymer ?
#
loop_
_entity_poly.entity_id
_entity_poly.type
_entity_poly.pdbx_seq_one_letter_code
_entity_poly.pdbx_strand_id
1 'polypeptide(L)'
;SLGSPGSHEQSAGLFGSCGTRFVSATGAIDELKCNDAAAAFLSLAYSLEKRSEHPLAQAIVTYAESHGVEAEDVDAFGQIPGGGLRGVVAGRTCLAGNARLMEEGAIDIVAAQELAKRLADEGKTVLYFAVDGALAGLIALADEPKPRSAAALAELSRMGIRTIMLTGDNERTAQAIQKRVGTDDVIAGVLPQGKEEAIRDLQKQGTVAMVGDGVNDAPALARADVGIAIGAGTDIAIDSADIVLMKSDLADVPAAISLSRATMRNIKQNLFWALIYNVICIPV
;
A
#
# COMPACT_ATOMS: atom_id res chain seq x y z
N SER A 1 33.87 -0.22 13.91
CA SER A 1 33.00 -1.02 13.06
C SER A 1 31.57 -0.59 13.30
N LEU A 2 31.04 0.13 12.32
CA LEU A 2 29.73 0.74 12.31
C LEU A 2 28.68 -0.31 11.92
N GLY A 3 27.77 -0.62 12.84
CA GLY A 3 26.56 -1.38 12.53
C GLY A 3 25.54 -0.45 11.89
N SER A 4 25.13 -0.75 10.65
CA SER A 4 23.99 -0.11 10.00
C SER A 4 22.71 -0.52 10.67
N PRO A 5 21.75 0.38 10.92
CA PRO A 5 20.41 0.00 11.35
C PRO A 5 19.69 -0.66 10.18
N GLY A 6 19.19 -1.87 10.40
CA GLY A 6 18.36 -2.59 9.45
C GLY A 6 17.06 -1.85 9.21
N SER A 7 16.84 -1.46 7.97
CA SER A 7 15.57 -0.95 7.47
C SER A 7 14.54 -2.08 7.47
N HIS A 8 13.61 -2.05 8.41
CA HIS A 8 12.37 -2.81 8.31
C HIS A 8 11.44 -2.12 7.31
N GLU A 9 11.70 -2.31 6.02
CA GLU A 9 10.70 -2.10 4.98
C GLU A 9 9.80 -3.33 4.93
N GLN A 10 8.72 -3.31 5.71
CA GLN A 10 7.69 -4.34 5.62
C GLN A 10 6.52 -3.82 4.79
N SER A 11 6.11 -4.66 3.84
CA SER A 11 4.86 -4.65 3.10
C SER A 11 4.47 -3.35 2.40
N ALA A 12 5.16 -3.05 1.32
CA ALA A 12 4.60 -2.15 0.35
C ALA A 12 4.50 -2.89 -0.99
N GLY A 13 3.40 -3.59 -1.19
CA GLY A 13 2.97 -3.98 -2.52
C GLY A 13 3.00 -2.76 -3.46
N LEU A 14 2.11 -2.61 -4.38
CA LEU A 14 2.05 -1.52 -5.37
C LEU A 14 2.21 -0.06 -4.84
N PHE A 15 2.21 0.16 -3.51
CA PHE A 15 2.15 1.48 -2.89
C PHE A 15 3.48 1.89 -2.25
N GLY A 16 3.87 3.15 -2.47
CA GLY A 16 5.01 3.81 -1.86
C GLY A 16 4.72 4.35 -0.45
N SER A 17 5.57 5.25 0.04
CA SER A 17 5.39 5.93 1.31
C SER A 17 4.01 6.58 1.43
N CYS A 18 3.36 6.40 2.58
CA CYS A 18 2.06 7.00 2.90
C CYS A 18 2.18 8.53 2.90
N GLY A 19 1.34 9.21 2.10
CA GLY A 19 1.19 10.66 2.14
C GLY A 19 0.22 11.05 3.26
N THR A 20 0.70 11.78 4.25
CA THR A 20 -0.09 12.16 5.42
C THR A 20 -0.56 13.60 5.31
N ARG A 21 -1.88 13.84 5.34
CA ARG A 21 -2.46 15.17 5.45
C ARG A 21 -3.09 15.36 6.82
N PHE A 22 -2.74 16.45 7.48
CA PHE A 22 -3.26 16.81 8.79
C PHE A 22 -4.38 17.82 8.65
N VAL A 23 -5.42 17.65 9.43
CA VAL A 23 -6.50 18.62 9.53
C VAL A 23 -6.80 18.85 10.99
N SER A 24 -6.60 20.09 11.48
CA SER A 24 -7.02 20.44 12.83
C SER A 24 -8.52 20.75 12.87
N ALA A 25 -9.13 20.66 14.05
CA ALA A 25 -10.54 20.99 14.26
C ALA A 25 -10.90 22.44 13.87
N THR A 26 -9.90 23.31 13.65
CA THR A 26 -10.05 24.74 13.33
C THR A 26 -9.78 25.09 11.86
N GLY A 27 -9.43 24.12 11.00
CA GLY A 27 -9.23 24.37 9.57
C GLY A 27 -8.31 23.36 8.87
N ALA A 28 -8.40 23.32 7.54
CA ALA A 28 -7.56 22.48 6.71
C ALA A 28 -6.10 22.98 6.72
N ILE A 29 -5.17 22.08 7.08
CA ILE A 29 -3.74 22.36 6.97
C ILE A 29 -3.24 21.56 5.78
N ASP A 30 -3.10 22.21 4.64
CA ASP A 30 -2.62 21.57 3.39
C ASP A 30 -1.09 21.38 3.37
N GLU A 31 -0.37 22.05 4.21
CA GLU A 31 1.04 21.86 4.55
C GLU A 31 1.22 22.41 5.96
N LEU A 32 1.94 21.69 6.82
CA LEU A 32 2.35 22.20 8.13
C LEU A 32 3.18 23.47 7.96
N LYS A 33 2.52 24.60 7.77
CA LYS A 33 3.11 25.87 8.20
C LYS A 33 3.05 25.82 9.71
N CYS A 34 4.20 25.56 10.34
CA CYS A 34 4.36 25.39 11.77
C CYS A 34 3.63 26.49 12.54
N ASN A 35 2.42 26.14 12.96
CA ASN A 35 1.72 26.82 14.02
C ASN A 35 1.96 25.94 15.26
N ASP A 36 2.30 26.50 16.39
CA ASP A 36 2.59 25.78 17.64
C ASP A 36 1.52 24.73 17.99
N ALA A 37 0.26 25.01 17.66
CA ALA A 37 -0.87 24.10 17.87
C ALA A 37 -0.80 22.84 16.97
N ALA A 38 -0.34 22.96 15.74
CA ALA A 38 -0.21 21.82 14.82
C ALA A 38 0.99 20.93 15.21
N ALA A 39 2.07 21.55 15.68
CA ALA A 39 3.23 20.81 16.18
C ALA A 39 2.87 20.06 17.47
N ALA A 40 2.14 20.67 18.39
CA ALA A 40 1.66 20.02 19.61
C ALA A 40 0.69 18.87 19.31
N PHE A 41 -0.22 19.03 18.34
CA PHE A 41 -1.12 17.96 17.90
C PHE A 41 -0.34 16.79 17.28
N LEU A 42 0.65 17.06 16.43
CA LEU A 42 1.48 16.03 15.83
C LEU A 42 2.34 15.30 16.87
N SER A 43 2.89 16.02 17.88
CA SER A 43 3.64 15.44 18.98
C SER A 43 2.78 14.45 19.79
N LEU A 44 1.53 14.84 20.08
CA LEU A 44 0.57 13.98 20.75
C LEU A 44 0.24 12.72 19.94
N ALA A 45 -0.07 12.88 18.65
CA ALA A 45 -0.36 11.78 17.75
C ALA A 45 0.85 10.82 17.62
N TYR A 46 2.04 11.39 17.45
CA TYR A 46 3.30 10.65 17.40
C TYR A 46 3.55 9.86 18.69
N SER A 47 3.34 10.48 19.84
CA SER A 47 3.53 9.84 21.15
C SER A 47 2.66 8.59 21.32
N LEU A 48 1.37 8.69 20.96
CA LEU A 48 0.45 7.56 21.01
C LEU A 48 0.80 6.47 19.99
N GLU A 49 1.01 6.85 18.74
CA GLU A 49 1.19 5.90 17.64
C GLU A 49 2.56 5.20 17.67
N LYS A 50 3.58 5.81 18.26
CA LYS A 50 4.92 5.21 18.43
C LYS A 50 4.89 3.88 19.19
N ARG A 51 3.86 3.64 20.00
CA ARG A 51 3.66 2.39 20.75
C ARG A 51 2.76 1.38 20.03
N SER A 52 2.24 1.74 18.87
CA SER A 52 1.37 0.90 18.05
C SER A 52 2.18 0.12 17.02
N GLU A 53 1.85 -1.14 16.84
CA GLU A 53 2.42 -1.99 15.78
C GLU A 53 1.62 -1.91 14.45
N HIS A 54 0.60 -1.06 14.40
CA HIS A 54 -0.26 -0.96 13.24
C HIS A 54 0.47 -0.25 12.08
N PRO A 55 0.33 -0.70 10.82
CA PRO A 55 0.97 -0.05 9.64
C PRO A 55 0.65 1.44 9.51
N LEU A 56 -0.57 1.87 9.83
CA LEU A 56 -0.96 3.28 9.82
C LEU A 56 -0.20 4.11 10.86
N ALA A 57 0.11 3.52 12.01
CA ALA A 57 0.91 4.15 13.05
C ALA A 57 2.32 4.49 12.53
N GLN A 58 2.93 3.57 11.80
CA GLN A 58 4.27 3.76 11.24
C GLN A 58 4.33 4.96 10.29
N ALA A 59 3.28 5.21 9.54
CA ALA A 59 3.21 6.37 8.65
C ALA A 59 3.20 7.70 9.44
N ILE A 60 2.46 7.77 10.55
CA ILE A 60 2.43 8.94 11.44
C ILE A 60 3.79 9.15 12.10
N VAL A 61 4.39 8.06 12.60
CA VAL A 61 5.73 8.06 13.21
C VAL A 61 6.77 8.60 12.24
N THR A 62 6.86 8.02 11.04
CA THR A 62 7.83 8.44 10.01
C THR A 62 7.65 9.91 9.62
N TYR A 63 6.40 10.35 9.49
CA TYR A 63 6.11 11.75 9.18
C TYR A 63 6.57 12.69 10.30
N ALA A 64 6.25 12.38 11.55
CA ALA A 64 6.63 13.19 12.72
C ALA A 64 8.17 13.29 12.85
N GLU A 65 8.87 12.17 12.72
CA GLU A 65 10.33 12.11 12.74
C GLU A 65 10.98 12.95 11.62
N SER A 66 10.42 12.89 10.41
CA SER A 66 10.92 13.69 9.28
C SER A 66 10.76 15.20 9.47
N HIS A 67 9.84 15.61 10.34
CA HIS A 67 9.59 17.01 10.68
C HIS A 67 10.25 17.43 12.00
N GLY A 68 11.07 16.57 12.61
CA GLY A 68 11.80 16.86 13.84
C GLY A 68 10.90 17.02 15.07
N VAL A 69 9.73 16.38 15.06
CA VAL A 69 8.81 16.39 16.20
C VAL A 69 9.27 15.36 17.22
N GLU A 70 9.30 15.74 18.49
CA GLU A 70 9.65 14.84 19.59
C GLU A 70 8.41 14.18 20.17
N ALA A 71 8.54 12.90 20.55
CA ALA A 71 7.50 12.18 21.25
C ALA A 71 7.58 12.47 22.76
N GLU A 72 6.43 12.58 23.39
CA GLU A 72 6.30 12.66 24.83
C GLU A 72 6.11 11.25 25.43
N ASP A 73 6.33 11.12 26.74
CA ASP A 73 6.08 9.87 27.45
C ASP A 73 4.57 9.59 27.51
N VAL A 74 4.21 8.33 27.30
CA VAL A 74 2.82 7.86 27.34
C VAL A 74 2.63 6.90 28.49
N ASP A 75 1.77 7.29 29.41
CA ASP A 75 1.31 6.45 30.52
C ASP A 75 -0.01 5.77 30.18
N ALA A 76 -0.33 4.68 30.90
CA ALA A 76 -1.59 3.94 30.79
C ALA A 76 -1.98 3.61 29.32
N PHE A 77 -0.98 3.31 28.47
CA PHE A 77 -1.21 2.94 27.08
C PHE A 77 -2.03 1.66 26.96
N GLY A 78 -3.01 1.65 26.07
CA GLY A 78 -3.81 0.48 25.75
C GLY A 78 -4.33 0.51 24.32
N GLN A 79 -4.33 -0.66 23.68
CA GLN A 79 -4.96 -0.85 22.38
C GLN A 79 -6.41 -1.31 22.57
N ILE A 80 -7.31 -0.76 21.76
CA ILE A 80 -8.73 -1.12 21.73
C ILE A 80 -8.95 -1.88 20.41
N PRO A 81 -9.20 -3.21 20.48
CA PRO A 81 -9.33 -4.03 19.27
C PRO A 81 -10.42 -3.49 18.34
N GLY A 82 -10.03 -3.23 17.07
CA GLY A 82 -10.95 -2.69 16.06
C GLY A 82 -11.40 -1.24 16.28
N GLY A 83 -10.90 -0.54 17.30
CA GLY A 83 -11.26 0.85 17.63
C GLY A 83 -10.10 1.81 17.47
N GLY A 84 -8.97 1.53 18.10
CA GLY A 84 -7.83 2.43 18.13
C GLY A 84 -6.98 2.31 19.39
N LEU A 85 -6.48 3.43 19.87
CA LEU A 85 -5.54 3.55 20.97
C LEU A 85 -6.07 4.48 22.06
N ARG A 86 -5.64 4.23 23.29
CA ARG A 86 -5.81 5.16 24.41
C ARG A 86 -4.51 5.29 25.19
N GLY A 87 -4.30 6.44 25.80
CA GLY A 87 -3.14 6.66 26.66
C GLY A 87 -3.24 7.99 27.38
N VAL A 88 -2.29 8.25 28.25
CA VAL A 88 -2.12 9.56 28.92
C VAL A 88 -0.81 10.14 28.43
N VAL A 89 -0.87 11.28 27.74
CA VAL A 89 0.28 12.02 27.20
C VAL A 89 0.38 13.35 27.95
N ALA A 90 1.51 13.61 28.57
CA ALA A 90 1.71 14.82 29.39
C ALA A 90 0.60 15.07 30.44
N GLY A 91 0.10 14.01 31.07
CA GLY A 91 -0.99 14.07 32.04
C GLY A 91 -2.39 14.27 31.48
N ARG A 92 -2.56 14.28 30.16
CA ARG A 92 -3.85 14.43 29.46
C ARG A 92 -4.33 13.10 28.89
N THR A 93 -5.61 12.80 29.08
CA THR A 93 -6.20 11.57 28.53
C THR A 93 -6.42 11.70 27.03
N CYS A 94 -5.82 10.79 26.26
CA CYS A 94 -5.84 10.81 24.81
C CYS A 94 -6.50 9.55 24.25
N LEU A 95 -7.30 9.72 23.20
CA LEU A 95 -7.88 8.68 22.38
C LEU A 95 -7.49 8.91 20.92
N ALA A 96 -7.11 7.85 20.21
CA ALA A 96 -6.83 7.88 18.78
C ALA A 96 -7.50 6.70 18.11
N GLY A 97 -8.27 6.92 17.02
CA GLY A 97 -8.92 5.83 16.32
C GLY A 97 -10.04 6.23 15.37
N ASN A 98 -10.94 5.32 15.12
CA ASN A 98 -12.07 5.51 14.19
C ASN A 98 -13.25 6.27 14.83
N ALA A 99 -14.24 6.66 13.99
CA ALA A 99 -15.43 7.38 14.45
C ALA A 99 -16.19 6.64 15.55
N ARG A 100 -16.29 5.31 15.46
CA ARG A 100 -16.98 4.48 16.44
C ARG A 100 -16.33 4.61 17.83
N LEU A 101 -15.00 4.61 17.91
CA LEU A 101 -14.30 4.81 19.19
C LEU A 101 -14.60 6.19 19.80
N MET A 102 -14.72 7.23 18.96
CA MET A 102 -15.10 8.56 19.42
C MET A 102 -16.53 8.58 19.99
N GLU A 103 -17.47 7.94 19.31
CA GLU A 103 -18.86 7.79 19.78
C GLU A 103 -18.93 7.02 21.11
N GLU A 104 -18.23 5.89 21.23
CA GLU A 104 -18.13 5.11 22.47
C GLU A 104 -17.51 5.93 23.62
N GLY A 105 -16.58 6.83 23.30
CA GLY A 105 -15.96 7.79 24.22
C GLY A 105 -16.79 9.04 24.49
N ALA A 106 -18.01 9.17 23.95
CA ALA A 106 -18.86 10.36 24.02
C ALA A 106 -18.18 11.65 23.53
N ILE A 107 -17.28 11.51 22.53
CA ILE A 107 -16.59 12.65 21.88
C ILE A 107 -17.48 13.19 20.77
N ASP A 108 -17.76 14.48 20.79
CA ASP A 108 -18.49 15.15 19.72
C ASP A 108 -17.60 15.31 18.47
N ILE A 109 -17.97 14.62 17.40
CA ILE A 109 -17.27 14.65 16.10
C ILE A 109 -18.09 15.32 14.98
N VAL A 110 -19.28 15.87 15.29
CA VAL A 110 -20.21 16.41 14.28
C VAL A 110 -19.55 17.43 13.38
N ALA A 111 -18.78 18.36 13.95
CA ALA A 111 -18.06 19.40 13.20
C ALA A 111 -17.01 18.83 12.20
N ALA A 112 -16.50 17.63 12.47
CA ALA A 112 -15.47 17.00 11.65
C ALA A 112 -16.02 15.97 10.66
N GLN A 113 -17.28 15.54 10.80
CA GLN A 113 -17.87 14.46 9.99
C GLN A 113 -17.86 14.75 8.49
N GLU A 114 -18.24 15.96 8.07
CA GLU A 114 -18.26 16.32 6.64
C GLU A 114 -16.86 16.30 6.03
N LEU A 115 -15.86 16.76 6.78
CA LEU A 115 -14.48 16.74 6.35
C LEU A 115 -13.94 15.31 6.30
N ALA A 116 -14.19 14.52 7.33
CA ALA A 116 -13.80 13.11 7.38
C ALA A 116 -14.42 12.32 6.21
N LYS A 117 -15.70 12.57 5.91
CA LYS A 117 -16.39 11.96 4.78
C LYS A 117 -15.75 12.33 3.44
N ARG A 118 -15.44 13.61 3.21
CA ARG A 118 -14.73 14.03 2.00
C ARG A 118 -13.38 13.35 1.86
N LEU A 119 -12.60 13.29 2.95
CA LEU A 119 -11.29 12.63 2.95
C LEU A 119 -11.41 11.13 2.69
N ALA A 120 -12.43 10.48 3.24
CA ALA A 120 -12.73 9.07 2.97
C ALA A 120 -13.20 8.84 1.52
N ASP A 121 -14.01 9.77 0.96
CA ASP A 121 -14.42 9.74 -0.45
C ASP A 121 -13.23 9.95 -1.42
N GLU A 122 -12.14 10.61 -0.95
CA GLU A 122 -10.86 10.70 -1.65
C GLU A 122 -9.98 9.45 -1.49
N GLY A 123 -10.46 8.42 -0.82
CA GLY A 123 -9.71 7.16 -0.61
C GLY A 123 -8.71 7.20 0.55
N LYS A 124 -8.90 8.10 1.51
CA LYS A 124 -8.03 8.23 2.68
C LYS A 124 -8.63 7.53 3.89
N THR A 125 -7.78 6.92 4.71
CA THR A 125 -8.17 6.43 6.04
C THR A 125 -8.10 7.59 7.04
N VAL A 126 -9.22 7.89 7.71
CA VAL A 126 -9.30 9.00 8.66
C VAL A 126 -9.22 8.46 10.08
N LEU A 127 -8.23 8.97 10.83
CA LEU A 127 -8.08 8.74 12.26
C LEU A 127 -8.46 10.00 13.02
N TYR A 128 -9.27 9.84 14.06
CA TYR A 128 -9.69 10.90 14.98
C TYR A 128 -8.80 10.88 16.20
N PHE A 129 -8.43 12.05 16.69
CA PHE A 129 -7.67 12.22 17.92
C PHE A 129 -8.46 13.10 18.88
N ALA A 130 -8.67 12.64 20.08
CA ALA A 130 -9.35 13.37 21.14
C ALA A 130 -8.47 13.49 22.37
N VAL A 131 -8.60 14.59 23.08
CA VAL A 131 -7.85 14.93 24.30
C VAL A 131 -8.82 15.42 25.34
N ASP A 132 -8.77 14.85 26.55
CA ASP A 132 -9.61 15.20 27.70
C ASP A 132 -11.11 15.29 27.36
N GLY A 133 -11.58 14.35 26.51
CA GLY A 133 -12.99 14.28 26.12
C GLY A 133 -13.41 15.22 24.99
N ALA A 134 -12.49 15.96 24.38
CA ALA A 134 -12.77 16.85 23.25
C ALA A 134 -11.99 16.42 22.00
N LEU A 135 -12.60 16.57 20.82
CA LEU A 135 -11.91 16.31 19.56
C LEU A 135 -10.77 17.31 19.37
N ALA A 136 -9.54 16.82 19.27
CA ALA A 136 -8.35 17.62 19.02
C ALA A 136 -8.06 17.78 17.52
N GLY A 137 -8.34 16.76 16.71
CA GLY A 137 -8.12 16.83 15.28
C GLY A 137 -8.30 15.51 14.54
N LEU A 138 -8.03 15.54 13.24
CA LEU A 138 -8.06 14.39 12.34
C LEU A 138 -6.69 14.23 11.67
N ILE A 139 -6.28 12.98 11.48
CA ILE A 139 -5.19 12.61 10.58
C ILE A 139 -5.77 11.77 9.47
N ALA A 140 -5.60 12.19 8.23
CA ALA A 140 -6.01 11.44 7.05
C ALA A 140 -4.76 10.81 6.41
N LEU A 141 -4.73 9.51 6.39
CA LEU A 141 -3.66 8.71 5.80
C LEU A 141 -4.11 8.24 4.42
N ALA A 142 -3.27 8.44 3.43
CA ALA A 142 -3.49 7.92 2.09
C ALA A 142 -2.30 7.07 1.68
N ASP A 143 -2.57 5.89 1.18
CA ASP A 143 -1.55 5.13 0.48
C ASP A 143 -1.26 5.84 -0.84
N GLU A 144 -0.03 6.32 -0.99
CA GLU A 144 0.41 6.90 -2.25
C GLU A 144 1.03 5.82 -3.12
N PRO A 145 0.51 5.65 -4.35
CA PRO A 145 1.16 4.79 -5.32
C PRO A 145 2.61 5.24 -5.53
N LYS A 146 3.55 4.30 -5.59
CA LYS A 146 4.93 4.64 -5.91
C LYS A 146 4.99 5.45 -7.20
N PRO A 147 5.79 6.52 -7.30
CA PRO A 147 5.82 7.41 -8.47
C PRO A 147 6.04 6.68 -9.80
N ARG A 148 6.75 5.55 -9.76
CA ARG A 148 7.04 4.72 -10.94
C ARG A 148 5.93 3.74 -11.32
N SER A 149 4.94 3.53 -10.46
CA SER A 149 3.85 2.56 -10.73
C SER A 149 3.01 2.96 -11.93
N ALA A 150 2.63 4.23 -12.03
CA ALA A 150 1.86 4.72 -13.18
C ALA A 150 2.64 4.58 -14.51
N ALA A 151 3.95 4.84 -14.51
CA ALA A 151 4.79 4.65 -15.67
C ALA A 151 4.90 3.17 -16.08
N ALA A 152 5.03 2.27 -15.10
CA ALA A 152 5.07 0.83 -15.34
C ALA A 152 3.75 0.31 -15.93
N LEU A 153 2.61 0.76 -15.40
CA LEU A 153 1.28 0.39 -15.92
C LEU A 153 1.07 0.92 -17.34
N ALA A 154 1.48 2.15 -17.63
CA ALA A 154 1.44 2.70 -18.99
C ALA A 154 2.32 1.91 -19.96
N GLU A 155 3.44 1.35 -19.49
CA GLU A 155 4.29 0.50 -20.33
C GLU A 155 3.65 -0.86 -20.59
N LEU A 156 3.03 -1.50 -19.58
CA LEU A 156 2.27 -2.73 -19.76
C LEU A 156 1.12 -2.53 -20.75
N SER A 157 0.37 -1.44 -20.66
CA SER A 157 -0.68 -1.10 -21.61
C SER A 157 -0.13 -0.95 -23.04
N ARG A 158 1.03 -0.29 -23.24
CA ARG A 158 1.71 -0.22 -24.55
C ARG A 158 2.15 -1.58 -25.09
N MET A 159 2.40 -2.54 -24.20
CA MET A 159 2.71 -3.91 -24.58
C MET A 159 1.47 -4.74 -24.92
N GLY A 160 0.27 -4.15 -24.87
CA GLY A 160 -1.02 -4.80 -25.12
C GLY A 160 -1.50 -5.67 -23.96
N ILE A 161 -1.03 -5.40 -22.75
CA ILE A 161 -1.40 -6.13 -21.54
C ILE A 161 -2.43 -5.31 -20.77
N ARG A 162 -3.63 -5.87 -20.57
CA ARG A 162 -4.67 -5.28 -19.75
C ARG A 162 -4.28 -5.41 -18.27
N THR A 163 -4.41 -4.34 -17.53
CA THR A 163 -4.02 -4.24 -16.14
C THR A 163 -5.25 -4.15 -15.23
N ILE A 164 -5.33 -4.99 -14.22
CA ILE A 164 -6.45 -5.06 -13.29
C ILE A 164 -5.89 -4.95 -11.87
N MET A 165 -6.38 -3.99 -11.10
CA MET A 165 -6.03 -3.87 -9.69
C MET A 165 -6.95 -4.75 -8.86
N LEU A 166 -6.36 -5.62 -8.02
CA LEU A 166 -7.08 -6.49 -7.10
C LEU A 166 -6.77 -6.04 -5.66
N THR A 167 -7.80 -5.58 -4.93
CA THR A 167 -7.60 -5.01 -3.59
C THR A 167 -8.69 -5.42 -2.60
N GLY A 168 -8.31 -5.49 -1.32
CA GLY A 168 -9.25 -5.66 -0.20
C GLY A 168 -9.98 -4.38 0.20
N ASP A 169 -9.57 -3.22 -0.32
CA ASP A 169 -10.17 -1.94 -0.02
C ASP A 169 -11.61 -1.86 -0.51
N ASN A 170 -12.36 -0.90 0.05
CA ASN A 170 -13.70 -0.61 -0.44
C ASN A 170 -13.66 -0.03 -1.87
N GLU A 171 -14.77 -0.16 -2.58
CA GLU A 171 -14.88 0.20 -3.99
C GLU A 171 -14.52 1.68 -4.27
N ARG A 172 -14.88 2.60 -3.38
CA ARG A 172 -14.58 4.04 -3.55
C ARG A 172 -13.09 4.31 -3.49
N THR A 173 -12.40 3.77 -2.48
CA THR A 173 -10.94 3.86 -2.33
C THR A 173 -10.25 3.24 -3.54
N ALA A 174 -10.68 2.05 -3.93
CA ALA A 174 -10.11 1.34 -5.07
C ALA A 174 -10.25 2.11 -6.38
N GLN A 175 -11.41 2.70 -6.66
CA GLN A 175 -11.64 3.55 -7.84
C GLN A 175 -10.82 4.85 -7.81
N ALA A 176 -10.62 5.46 -6.64
CA ALA A 176 -9.77 6.64 -6.50
C ALA A 176 -8.31 6.31 -6.83
N ILE A 177 -7.82 5.18 -6.34
CA ILE A 177 -6.47 4.70 -6.63
C ILE A 177 -6.35 4.32 -8.11
N GLN A 178 -7.32 3.59 -8.67
CA GLN A 178 -7.37 3.23 -10.10
C GLN A 178 -7.15 4.44 -11.00
N LYS A 179 -7.89 5.52 -10.76
CA LYS A 179 -7.77 6.77 -11.53
C LYS A 179 -6.38 7.41 -11.42
N ARG A 180 -5.73 7.28 -10.28
CA ARG A 180 -4.40 7.86 -10.02
C ARG A 180 -3.29 7.05 -10.67
N VAL A 181 -3.37 5.73 -10.64
CA VAL A 181 -2.33 4.83 -11.17
C VAL A 181 -2.56 4.47 -12.63
N GLY A 182 -3.81 4.53 -13.11
CA GLY A 182 -4.16 4.30 -14.52
C GLY A 182 -4.28 2.81 -14.88
N THR A 183 -4.76 1.94 -13.96
CA THR A 183 -5.12 0.57 -14.32
C THR A 183 -6.42 0.56 -15.13
N ASP A 184 -6.57 -0.42 -16.05
CA ASP A 184 -7.74 -0.53 -16.91
C ASP A 184 -9.00 -0.86 -16.12
N ASP A 185 -8.88 -1.74 -15.11
CA ASP A 185 -9.99 -2.17 -14.25
C ASP A 185 -9.57 -2.30 -12.79
N VAL A 186 -10.57 -2.44 -11.92
CA VAL A 186 -10.39 -2.70 -10.49
C VAL A 186 -11.41 -3.71 -9.98
N ILE A 187 -10.96 -4.65 -9.14
CA ILE A 187 -11.80 -5.56 -8.37
C ILE A 187 -11.54 -5.25 -6.90
N ALA A 188 -12.52 -4.65 -6.26
CA ALA A 188 -12.44 -4.14 -4.88
C ALA A 188 -13.12 -5.10 -3.88
N GLY A 189 -12.82 -4.92 -2.58
CA GLY A 189 -13.45 -5.66 -1.50
C GLY A 189 -13.12 -7.15 -1.45
N VAL A 190 -12.01 -7.56 -2.06
CA VAL A 190 -11.62 -8.97 -2.17
C VAL A 190 -10.84 -9.39 -0.94
N LEU A 191 -11.39 -10.27 -0.13
CA LEU A 191 -10.67 -10.89 0.97
C LEU A 191 -9.50 -11.74 0.46
N PRO A 192 -8.47 -12.01 1.27
CA PRO A 192 -7.30 -12.80 0.84
C PRO A 192 -7.67 -14.13 0.18
N GLN A 193 -8.66 -14.85 0.72
CA GLN A 193 -9.17 -16.10 0.17
C GLN A 193 -9.94 -15.93 -1.16
N GLY A 194 -10.59 -14.78 -1.36
CA GLY A 194 -11.31 -14.46 -2.59
C GLY A 194 -10.41 -14.05 -3.76
N LYS A 195 -9.13 -13.73 -3.51
CA LYS A 195 -8.19 -13.36 -4.57
C LYS A 195 -7.95 -14.52 -5.54
N GLU A 196 -7.87 -15.75 -5.04
CA GLU A 196 -7.75 -16.95 -5.88
C GLU A 196 -8.95 -17.14 -6.83
N GLU A 197 -10.17 -16.91 -6.31
CA GLU A 197 -11.39 -16.99 -7.12
C GLU A 197 -11.42 -15.91 -8.21
N ALA A 198 -11.03 -14.70 -7.88
CA ALA A 198 -10.92 -13.61 -8.85
C ALA A 198 -9.93 -13.96 -9.99
N ILE A 199 -8.77 -14.53 -9.66
CA ILE A 199 -7.81 -15.01 -10.68
C ILE A 199 -8.44 -16.09 -11.55
N ARG A 200 -9.14 -17.06 -10.97
CA ARG A 200 -9.84 -18.14 -11.71
C ARG A 200 -10.88 -17.58 -12.68
N ASP A 201 -11.61 -16.55 -12.29
CA ASP A 201 -12.60 -15.92 -13.17
C ASP A 201 -11.95 -15.12 -14.29
N LEU A 202 -10.84 -14.44 -14.03
CA LEU A 202 -10.06 -13.76 -15.05
C LEU A 202 -9.43 -14.73 -16.05
N GLN A 203 -8.98 -15.91 -15.62
CA GLN A 203 -8.44 -16.96 -16.50
C GLN A 203 -9.44 -17.46 -17.55
N LYS A 204 -10.75 -17.31 -17.32
CA LYS A 204 -11.78 -17.60 -18.33
C LYS A 204 -11.76 -16.63 -19.51
N GLN A 205 -11.16 -15.46 -19.33
CA GLN A 205 -11.06 -14.40 -20.34
C GLN A 205 -9.71 -14.41 -21.08
N GLY A 206 -8.68 -15.02 -20.51
CA GLY A 206 -7.35 -15.09 -21.10
C GLY A 206 -6.28 -15.52 -20.11
N THR A 207 -5.02 -15.48 -20.54
CA THR A 207 -3.86 -15.77 -19.69
C THR A 207 -3.67 -14.67 -18.65
N VAL A 208 -3.51 -15.03 -17.40
CA VAL A 208 -3.41 -14.12 -16.25
C VAL A 208 -2.04 -14.23 -15.60
N ALA A 209 -1.35 -13.09 -15.50
CA ALA A 209 -0.20 -12.92 -14.64
C ALA A 209 -0.64 -12.22 -13.34
N MET A 210 -0.35 -12.81 -12.19
CA MET A 210 -0.56 -12.20 -10.89
C MET A 210 0.75 -11.57 -10.40
N VAL A 211 0.68 -10.32 -9.96
CA VAL A 211 1.82 -9.61 -9.35
C VAL A 211 1.45 -9.28 -7.91
N GLY A 212 2.28 -9.67 -6.95
CA GLY A 212 2.02 -9.46 -5.53
C GLY A 212 3.28 -9.48 -4.68
N ASP A 213 3.15 -9.20 -3.38
CA ASP A 213 4.26 -9.26 -2.42
C ASP A 213 4.57 -10.68 -1.90
N GLY A 214 3.72 -11.63 -2.19
CA GLY A 214 3.88 -13.05 -1.88
C GLY A 214 3.43 -13.48 -0.49
N VAL A 215 3.23 -12.59 0.46
CA VAL A 215 2.83 -12.98 1.83
C VAL A 215 1.34 -13.27 1.93
N ASN A 216 0.52 -12.30 1.53
CA ASN A 216 -0.95 -12.43 1.54
C ASN A 216 -1.51 -12.92 0.22
N ASP A 217 -0.72 -12.88 -0.84
CA ASP A 217 -1.10 -13.18 -2.22
C ASP A 217 -0.63 -14.55 -2.69
N ALA A 218 0.06 -15.34 -1.85
CA ALA A 218 0.62 -16.63 -2.22
C ALA A 218 -0.37 -17.59 -2.92
N PRO A 219 -1.63 -17.77 -2.45
CA PRO A 219 -2.59 -18.60 -3.15
C PRO A 219 -2.97 -18.07 -4.54
N ALA A 220 -3.07 -16.74 -4.69
CA ALA A 220 -3.40 -16.10 -5.96
C ALA A 220 -2.21 -16.14 -6.94
N LEU A 221 -0.98 -15.98 -6.44
CA LEU A 221 0.26 -16.13 -7.22
C LEU A 221 0.38 -17.56 -7.78
N ALA A 222 0.22 -18.58 -6.92
CA ALA A 222 0.27 -19.98 -7.31
C ALA A 222 -0.88 -20.39 -8.25
N ARG A 223 -2.02 -19.69 -8.20
CA ARG A 223 -3.19 -19.96 -9.05
C ARG A 223 -3.07 -19.37 -10.45
N ALA A 224 -2.39 -18.26 -10.61
CA ALA A 224 -2.23 -17.56 -11.89
C ALA A 224 -1.50 -18.43 -12.92
N ASP A 225 -1.60 -18.11 -14.21
CA ASP A 225 -0.80 -18.75 -15.25
C ASP A 225 0.68 -18.36 -15.15
N VAL A 226 0.96 -17.19 -14.57
CA VAL A 226 2.30 -16.74 -14.20
C VAL A 226 2.20 -15.94 -12.90
N GLY A 227 2.82 -16.42 -11.84
CA GLY A 227 2.98 -15.72 -10.57
C GLY A 227 4.26 -14.88 -10.56
N ILE A 228 4.17 -13.61 -10.24
CA ILE A 228 5.32 -12.69 -10.15
C ILE A 228 5.34 -12.08 -8.74
N ALA A 229 6.29 -12.46 -7.92
CA ALA A 229 6.51 -11.85 -6.61
C ALA A 229 7.45 -10.65 -6.73
N ILE A 230 7.08 -9.52 -6.10
CA ILE A 230 7.89 -8.29 -6.07
C ILE A 230 8.30 -7.95 -4.63
N GLY A 231 9.55 -7.54 -4.44
CA GLY A 231 10.08 -7.20 -3.11
C GLY A 231 10.18 -8.41 -2.19
N ALA A 232 10.29 -9.60 -2.76
CA ALA A 232 10.24 -10.85 -2.03
C ALA A 232 11.50 -11.03 -1.18
N GLY A 233 11.37 -10.68 0.10
CA GLY A 233 12.33 -11.03 1.15
C GLY A 233 11.93 -12.26 1.96
N THR A 234 10.81 -12.92 1.62
CA THR A 234 10.28 -14.07 2.37
C THR A 234 10.35 -15.36 1.55
N ASP A 235 10.68 -16.46 2.21
CA ASP A 235 10.71 -17.80 1.59
C ASP A 235 9.35 -18.18 0.96
N ILE A 236 8.24 -17.74 1.57
CA ILE A 236 6.88 -18.01 1.09
C ILE A 236 6.63 -17.41 -0.30
N ALA A 237 7.13 -16.20 -0.54
CA ALA A 237 6.99 -15.54 -1.84
C ALA A 237 7.79 -16.28 -2.94
N ILE A 238 8.97 -16.77 -2.57
CA ILE A 238 9.84 -17.53 -3.47
C ILE A 238 9.20 -18.87 -3.87
N ASP A 239 8.56 -19.56 -2.91
CA ASP A 239 7.92 -20.85 -3.16
C ASP A 239 6.60 -20.74 -3.93
N SER A 240 5.96 -19.58 -3.95
CA SER A 240 4.62 -19.39 -4.52
C SER A 240 4.60 -18.71 -5.90
N ALA A 241 5.73 -18.21 -6.38
CA ALA A 241 5.81 -17.44 -7.63
C ALA A 241 6.76 -18.09 -8.65
N ASP A 242 6.40 -18.00 -9.95
CA ASP A 242 7.26 -18.44 -11.05
C ASP A 242 8.44 -17.49 -11.28
N ILE A 243 8.23 -16.20 -10.98
CA ILE A 243 9.22 -15.13 -11.15
C ILE A 243 9.32 -14.35 -9.85
N VAL A 244 10.55 -14.13 -9.37
CA VAL A 244 10.81 -13.34 -8.18
C VAL A 244 11.64 -12.12 -8.56
N LEU A 245 11.08 -10.93 -8.34
CA LEU A 245 11.74 -9.65 -8.56
C LEU A 245 12.24 -9.13 -7.20
N MET A 246 13.55 -9.00 -7.06
CA MET A 246 14.19 -8.67 -5.78
C MET A 246 13.88 -7.27 -5.27
N LYS A 247 13.54 -6.36 -6.18
CA LYS A 247 13.17 -4.99 -5.82
C LYS A 247 11.66 -4.88 -5.69
N SER A 248 11.20 -4.13 -4.70
CA SER A 248 9.79 -3.76 -4.55
C SER A 248 9.43 -2.60 -5.50
N ASP A 249 9.66 -2.79 -6.82
CA ASP A 249 9.39 -1.79 -7.86
C ASP A 249 8.61 -2.43 -9.02
N LEU A 250 7.40 -1.94 -9.26
CA LEU A 250 6.54 -2.43 -10.33
C LEU A 250 7.17 -2.24 -11.73
N ALA A 251 8.12 -1.31 -11.88
CA ALA A 251 8.83 -1.07 -13.14
C ALA A 251 9.66 -2.26 -13.60
N ASP A 252 10.02 -3.18 -12.71
CA ASP A 252 10.75 -4.39 -13.07
C ASP A 252 9.85 -5.44 -13.75
N VAL A 253 8.51 -5.36 -13.62
CA VAL A 253 7.57 -6.29 -14.27
C VAL A 253 7.57 -6.14 -15.81
N PRO A 254 7.35 -4.94 -16.40
CA PRO A 254 7.47 -4.79 -17.85
C PRO A 254 8.86 -5.15 -18.37
N ALA A 255 9.91 -4.87 -17.60
CA ALA A 255 11.28 -5.25 -17.97
C ALA A 255 11.46 -6.78 -18.03
N ALA A 256 10.94 -7.53 -17.04
CA ALA A 256 10.96 -9.00 -17.02
C ALA A 256 10.19 -9.61 -18.21
N ILE A 257 9.00 -9.07 -18.52
CA ILE A 257 8.19 -9.50 -19.67
C ILE A 257 8.93 -9.22 -20.99
N SER A 258 9.55 -8.06 -21.12
CA SER A 258 10.34 -7.68 -22.29
C SER A 258 11.54 -8.61 -22.50
N LEU A 259 12.25 -8.93 -21.41
CA LEU A 259 13.36 -9.89 -21.42
C LEU A 259 12.89 -11.26 -21.87
N SER A 260 11.79 -11.78 -21.30
CA SER A 260 11.21 -13.06 -21.66
C SER A 260 10.84 -13.11 -23.16
N ARG A 261 10.18 -12.08 -23.67
CA ARG A 261 9.84 -11.97 -25.12
C ARG A 261 11.08 -11.95 -26.01
N ALA A 262 12.14 -11.23 -25.61
CA ALA A 262 13.40 -11.18 -26.36
C ALA A 262 14.11 -12.57 -26.37
N THR A 263 14.14 -13.24 -25.23
CA THR A 263 14.70 -14.58 -25.09
C THR A 263 13.96 -15.58 -25.97
N MET A 264 12.63 -15.58 -25.95
CA MET A 264 11.82 -16.45 -26.80
C MET A 264 12.01 -16.17 -28.30
N ARG A 265 12.22 -14.93 -28.67
CA ARG A 265 12.56 -14.56 -30.06
C ARG A 265 13.90 -15.16 -30.49
N ASN A 266 14.92 -15.05 -29.64
CA ASN A 266 16.23 -15.62 -29.88
C ASN A 266 16.17 -17.16 -30.01
N ILE A 267 15.43 -17.82 -29.10
CA ILE A 267 15.25 -19.29 -29.17
C ILE A 267 14.61 -19.68 -30.50
N LYS A 268 13.54 -19.00 -30.91
CA LYS A 268 12.86 -19.27 -32.20
C LYS A 268 13.78 -19.04 -33.39
N GLN A 269 14.58 -17.98 -33.38
CA GLN A 269 15.56 -17.70 -34.43
C GLN A 269 16.64 -18.79 -34.50
N ASN A 270 17.20 -19.18 -33.37
CA ASN A 270 18.22 -20.23 -33.33
C ASN A 270 17.67 -21.57 -33.82
N LEU A 271 16.46 -21.92 -33.39
CA LEU A 271 15.79 -23.14 -33.85
C LEU A 271 15.51 -23.11 -35.38
N PHE A 272 15.08 -21.97 -35.89
CA PHE A 272 14.84 -21.76 -37.33
C PHE A 272 16.13 -21.97 -38.14
N TRP A 273 17.24 -21.35 -37.72
CA TRP A 273 18.52 -21.53 -38.42
C TRP A 273 19.05 -22.96 -38.33
N ALA A 274 18.92 -23.59 -37.17
CA ALA A 274 19.30 -24.99 -37.01
C ALA A 274 18.51 -25.92 -37.92
N LEU A 275 17.18 -25.70 -38.07
CA LEU A 275 16.34 -26.49 -38.96
C LEU A 275 16.70 -26.25 -40.43
N ILE A 276 16.88 -25.01 -40.87
CA ILE A 276 17.27 -24.68 -42.24
C ILE A 276 18.62 -25.29 -42.60
N TYR A 277 19.60 -25.19 -41.68
CA TYR A 277 20.90 -25.78 -41.91
C TYR A 277 20.78 -27.29 -42.15
N ASN A 278 19.98 -28.04 -41.37
CA ASN A 278 19.77 -29.46 -41.56
C ASN A 278 19.02 -29.76 -42.86
N VAL A 279 18.03 -28.98 -43.24
CA VAL A 279 17.26 -29.15 -44.49
C VAL A 279 18.12 -28.94 -45.72
N ILE A 280 19.09 -27.99 -45.67
CA ILE A 280 19.95 -27.68 -46.81
C ILE A 280 21.16 -28.63 -46.89
N CYS A 281 21.77 -28.98 -45.75
CA CYS A 281 23.06 -29.71 -45.76
C CYS A 281 22.90 -31.25 -45.74
N ILE A 282 21.80 -31.79 -45.26
CA ILE A 282 21.58 -33.25 -45.22
C ILE A 282 21.24 -33.85 -46.59
N PRO A 283 20.50 -33.18 -47.51
CA PRO A 283 20.21 -33.72 -48.84
C PRO A 283 21.38 -33.63 -49.84
N VAL A 284 22.47 -32.95 -49.51
CA VAL A 284 23.70 -32.84 -50.31
C VAL A 284 24.70 -33.92 -49.89
#